data_f4324bbcd9262b7d6ccc9fd9caea2a3a
#
_entry.id   f4324bbcd9262b7d6ccc9fd9caea2a3a
#
_cell.length_a   1.000
_cell.length_b   1.000
_cell.length_c   1.000
_cell.angle_alpha   90.00
_cell.angle_beta   90.00
_cell.angle_gamma   90.00
#
_symmetry.space_group_name_H-M   'P 1'
#
loop_
_entity.id
_entity.type
_entity.pdbx_description
1 polymer ?
#
loop_
_entity_poly.entity_id
_entity_poly.type
_entity_poly.pdbx_seq_one_letter_code
_entity_poly.pdbx_strand_id
1 'polypeptide(L)'
;MACYSKNMRDKQKSLTRGLELIRFMLYNKGRSFRREGLEVKNFFLGEYIKQRRLDLGLTQEQLCEGICEPMTLSRLENGRQTPGRNRINAILQRLGLPDDRYFALLSKHELEMEALRKEIVACNVTQRVEEGFQKIAQLEEIANPGDMIAKRFALRSRVLLGRLDQRYTPQEQIDLLMQAIRMTVPRFTLDKIESFLYSVEEIKIISNIGISYSDNGQNEKAADIYDQLLRYVQTHFQETITSLGCLPLILFNYARVLDLCGRYAEGAQRAKEGREVCIKYGHYQFLPNCLAIEAECQYFMGNHEKSAELYHQAYYLCKVIGYQVGLEIIKKEAKNYLNIAFEY
;
A
#
# COMPACT_ATOMS: atom_id res chain seq x y z
N MET A 1 -14.97 30.50 -33.47
CA MET A 1 -13.80 30.56 -32.56
C MET A 1 -14.13 30.69 -31.06
N ALA A 2 -15.28 31.26 -30.66
CA ALA A 2 -15.63 31.43 -29.24
C ALA A 2 -16.05 30.15 -28.50
N CYS A 3 -16.54 29.11 -29.20
CA CYS A 3 -16.97 27.85 -28.57
C CYS A 3 -15.79 26.88 -28.20
N TYR A 4 -14.67 27.03 -28.94
CA TYR A 4 -13.46 26.19 -28.70
C TYR A 4 -12.66 26.64 -27.44
N SER A 5 -12.71 27.95 -27.14
CA SER A 5 -12.02 28.55 -26.00
C SER A 5 -12.72 28.24 -24.65
N LYS A 6 -14.04 28.04 -24.65
CA LYS A 6 -14.83 27.74 -23.47
C LYS A 6 -14.59 26.28 -23.03
N ASN A 7 -14.55 25.35 -24.00
CA ASN A 7 -14.29 23.93 -23.76
C ASN A 7 -12.85 23.67 -23.26
N MET A 8 -11.87 24.46 -23.67
CA MET A 8 -10.49 24.37 -23.18
C MET A 8 -10.35 24.91 -21.75
N ARG A 9 -11.07 25.96 -21.39
CA ARG A 9 -11.08 26.51 -20.01
C ARG A 9 -11.77 25.56 -19.02
N ASP A 10 -12.81 24.86 -19.44
CA ASP A 10 -13.52 23.90 -18.60
C ASP A 10 -12.71 22.58 -18.43
N LYS A 11 -11.99 22.14 -19.46
CA LYS A 11 -11.00 21.05 -19.34
C LYS A 11 -9.81 21.43 -18.45
N GLN A 12 -9.34 22.67 -18.52
CA GLN A 12 -8.24 23.15 -17.68
C GLN A 12 -8.67 23.29 -16.22
N LYS A 13 -9.92 23.67 -15.93
CA LYS A 13 -10.50 23.68 -14.58
C LYS A 13 -10.74 22.27 -14.04
N SER A 14 -11.08 21.29 -14.89
CA SER A 14 -11.20 19.88 -14.51
C SER A 14 -9.85 19.25 -14.20
N LEU A 15 -8.81 19.55 -14.98
CA LEU A 15 -7.43 19.12 -14.74
C LEU A 15 -6.84 19.76 -13.46
N THR A 16 -7.12 21.04 -13.20
CA THR A 16 -6.68 21.72 -11.97
C THR A 16 -7.39 21.14 -10.73
N ARG A 17 -8.67 20.80 -10.80
CA ARG A 17 -9.39 20.12 -9.72
C ARG A 17 -8.85 18.70 -9.46
N GLY A 18 -8.50 17.95 -10.50
CA GLY A 18 -7.85 16.63 -10.37
C GLY A 18 -6.48 16.74 -9.71
N LEU A 19 -5.68 17.74 -10.09
CA LEU A 19 -4.37 18.00 -9.49
C LEU A 19 -4.48 18.54 -8.05
N GLU A 20 -5.50 19.30 -7.72
CA GLU A 20 -5.78 19.73 -6.35
C GLU A 20 -6.24 18.57 -5.45
N LEU A 21 -7.01 17.61 -5.95
CA LEU A 21 -7.35 16.39 -5.23
C LEU A 21 -6.12 15.51 -4.98
N ILE A 22 -5.25 15.35 -5.99
CA ILE A 22 -3.97 14.62 -5.84
C ILE A 22 -3.04 15.41 -4.90
N ARG A 23 -2.98 16.73 -5.00
CA ARG A 23 -2.21 17.58 -4.09
C ARG A 23 -2.78 17.58 -2.67
N PHE A 24 -4.10 17.49 -2.50
CA PHE A 24 -4.78 17.35 -1.22
C PHE A 24 -4.51 15.95 -0.61
N MET A 25 -4.51 14.88 -1.40
CA MET A 25 -4.13 13.54 -0.95
C MET A 25 -2.63 13.43 -0.62
N LEU A 26 -1.75 14.11 -1.38
CA LEU A 26 -0.31 14.18 -1.11
C LEU A 26 0.01 15.18 0.01
N TYR A 27 -0.76 16.27 0.13
CA TYR A 27 -0.59 17.32 1.15
C TYR A 27 -1.01 16.86 2.55
N ASN A 28 -2.02 16.01 2.67
CA ASN A 28 -2.39 15.37 3.94
C ASN A 28 -1.42 14.27 4.39
N LYS A 29 -0.48 13.86 3.53
CA LYS A 29 0.64 12.96 3.91
C LYS A 29 1.81 13.65 4.60
N GLY A 30 1.85 14.99 4.68
CA GLY A 30 3.07 15.69 5.09
C GLY A 30 2.92 16.86 6.06
N ARG A 31 1.75 17.15 6.66
CA ARG A 31 1.65 18.20 7.69
C ARG A 31 1.33 17.63 9.06
N SER A 32 2.35 17.60 9.91
CA SER A 32 2.22 17.67 11.34
C SER A 32 1.42 18.91 11.72
N PHE A 33 0.15 18.74 12.06
CA PHE A 33 -0.59 19.76 12.78
C PHE A 33 -0.10 19.74 14.23
N ARG A 34 0.80 20.67 14.58
CA ARG A 34 0.90 21.12 15.97
C ARG A 34 -0.43 21.76 16.31
N ARG A 35 -1.28 21.06 17.03
CA ARG A 35 -2.39 21.63 17.76
C ARG A 35 -2.02 21.60 19.24
N GLU A 36 -1.71 22.78 19.74
CA GLU A 36 -1.72 23.06 21.17
C GLU A 36 -3.15 22.82 21.72
N GLY A 37 -3.26 22.00 22.77
CA GLY A 37 -4.33 22.07 23.73
C GLY A 37 -5.74 21.69 23.27
N LEU A 38 -5.95 20.54 22.64
CA LEU A 38 -7.30 19.96 22.52
C LEU A 38 -7.37 18.63 23.23
N GLU A 39 -8.08 18.60 24.37
CA GLU A 39 -8.61 17.38 24.95
C GLU A 39 -9.40 16.63 23.87
N VAL A 40 -8.89 15.47 23.45
CA VAL A 40 -9.55 14.64 22.45
C VAL A 40 -10.74 13.96 23.12
N LYS A 41 -11.91 14.58 23.04
CA LYS A 41 -13.20 13.93 23.32
C LYS A 41 -13.39 12.78 22.34
N ASN A 42 -14.05 11.71 22.76
CA ASN A 42 -14.43 10.58 21.91
C ASN A 42 -15.04 11.09 20.60
N PHE A 43 -14.35 10.91 19.48
CA PHE A 43 -14.83 11.30 18.17
C PHE A 43 -15.83 10.25 17.68
N PHE A 44 -17.11 10.49 17.91
CA PHE A 44 -18.17 9.71 17.31
C PHE A 44 -18.23 10.00 15.80
N LEU A 45 -18.52 8.99 15.00
CA LEU A 45 -18.75 9.14 13.55
C LEU A 45 -19.69 10.31 13.24
N GLY A 46 -20.72 10.49 14.05
CA GLY A 46 -21.65 11.61 13.91
C GLY A 46 -21.01 12.99 14.07
N GLU A 47 -20.09 13.16 15.01
CA GLU A 47 -19.36 14.43 15.20
C GLU A 47 -18.45 14.73 13.99
N TYR A 48 -17.79 13.71 13.43
CA TYR A 48 -16.99 13.86 12.23
C TYR A 48 -17.83 14.23 11.00
N ILE A 49 -18.98 13.58 10.81
CA ILE A 49 -19.97 13.94 9.78
C ILE A 49 -20.44 15.38 9.96
N LYS A 50 -20.79 15.77 11.18
CA LYS A 50 -21.23 17.14 11.52
C LYS A 50 -20.15 18.17 11.18
N GLN A 51 -18.91 17.95 11.62
CA GLN A 51 -17.81 18.86 11.34
C GLN A 51 -17.59 19.00 9.83
N ARG A 52 -17.53 17.88 9.12
CA ARG A 52 -17.31 17.91 7.67
C ARG A 52 -18.45 18.58 6.91
N ARG A 53 -19.71 18.37 7.37
CA ARG A 53 -20.86 19.08 6.82
C ARG A 53 -20.76 20.59 7.00
N LEU A 54 -20.37 21.03 8.19
CA LEU A 54 -20.17 22.45 8.51
C LEU A 54 -19.01 23.05 7.69
N ASP A 55 -17.91 22.34 7.53
CA ASP A 55 -16.77 22.77 6.70
C ASP A 55 -17.16 22.98 5.24
N LEU A 56 -18.15 22.24 4.76
CA LEU A 56 -18.72 22.36 3.41
C LEU A 56 -19.87 23.37 3.32
N GLY A 57 -20.26 24.01 4.43
CA GLY A 57 -21.36 24.96 4.52
C GLY A 57 -22.75 24.36 4.26
N LEU A 58 -22.91 23.03 4.46
CA LEU A 58 -24.16 22.33 4.18
C LEU A 58 -25.11 22.36 5.41
N THR A 59 -26.43 22.48 5.16
CA THR A 59 -27.46 22.24 6.20
C THR A 59 -27.69 20.74 6.37
N GLN A 60 -28.37 20.33 7.45
CA GLN A 60 -28.75 18.94 7.65
C GLN A 60 -29.71 18.45 6.57
N GLU A 61 -30.66 19.30 6.17
CA GLU A 61 -31.62 19.03 5.10
C GLU A 61 -30.93 18.77 3.76
N GLN A 62 -29.96 19.62 3.40
CA GLN A 62 -29.20 19.46 2.14
C GLN A 62 -28.39 18.14 2.13
N LEU A 63 -27.77 17.78 3.24
CA LEU A 63 -26.97 16.57 3.31
C LEU A 63 -27.83 15.30 3.27
N CYS A 64 -28.98 15.29 3.96
CA CYS A 64 -29.82 14.08 4.07
C CYS A 64 -30.92 13.96 3.02
N GLU A 65 -31.07 14.92 2.11
CA GLU A 65 -32.11 14.92 1.07
C GLU A 65 -32.15 13.61 0.28
N GLY A 66 -33.28 12.93 0.26
CA GLY A 66 -33.45 11.63 -0.41
C GLY A 66 -32.70 10.43 0.20
N ILE A 67 -31.99 10.63 1.35
CA ILE A 67 -31.29 9.56 2.09
C ILE A 67 -32.06 9.22 3.37
N CYS A 68 -32.38 10.23 4.17
CA CYS A 68 -33.09 10.07 5.43
C CYS A 68 -33.72 11.40 5.87
N GLU A 69 -34.56 11.35 6.90
CA GLU A 69 -35.12 12.54 7.51
C GLU A 69 -34.05 13.35 8.25
N PRO A 70 -34.12 14.72 8.26
CA PRO A 70 -33.17 15.58 8.97
C PRO A 70 -33.02 15.21 10.46
N MET A 71 -34.08 14.77 11.10
CA MET A 71 -34.05 14.30 12.49
C MET A 71 -33.14 13.06 12.66
N THR A 72 -33.09 12.17 11.67
CA THR A 72 -32.21 10.99 11.68
C THR A 72 -30.74 11.41 11.60
N LEU A 73 -30.43 12.36 10.73
CA LEU A 73 -29.07 12.93 10.62
C LEU A 73 -28.67 13.65 11.91
N SER A 74 -29.58 14.46 12.46
CA SER A 74 -29.35 15.16 13.73
C SER A 74 -29.06 14.20 14.89
N ARG A 75 -29.78 13.06 14.97
CA ARG A 75 -29.50 12.01 15.96
C ARG A 75 -28.17 11.33 15.75
N LEU A 76 -27.79 11.08 14.50
CA LEU A 76 -26.46 10.55 14.15
C LEU A 76 -25.36 11.53 14.56
N GLU A 77 -25.45 12.80 14.18
CA GLU A 77 -24.48 13.84 14.50
C GLU A 77 -24.28 14.06 16.01
N ASN A 78 -25.32 13.79 16.82
CA ASN A 78 -25.28 13.88 18.28
C ASN A 78 -25.01 12.53 18.97
N GLY A 79 -24.65 11.46 18.23
CA GLY A 79 -24.33 10.15 18.78
C GLY A 79 -25.51 9.40 19.42
N ARG A 80 -26.75 9.83 19.14
CA ARG A 80 -27.97 9.26 19.76
C ARG A 80 -28.54 8.07 18.98
N GLN A 81 -28.19 7.94 17.70
CA GLN A 81 -28.68 6.88 16.84
C GLN A 81 -27.67 6.64 15.68
N THR A 82 -27.45 5.38 15.35
CA THR A 82 -26.66 5.00 14.16
C THR A 82 -27.62 4.46 13.09
N PRO A 83 -27.82 5.19 11.98
CA PRO A 83 -28.62 4.70 10.86
C PRO A 83 -28.04 3.44 10.24
N GLY A 84 -28.87 2.71 9.47
CA GLY A 84 -28.40 1.55 8.73
C GLY A 84 -27.26 1.90 7.75
N ARG A 85 -26.37 0.94 7.51
CA ARG A 85 -25.13 1.06 6.74
C ARG A 85 -25.27 1.80 5.41
N ASN A 86 -26.29 1.47 4.62
CA ASN A 86 -26.48 2.10 3.29
C ASN A 86 -26.71 3.62 3.40
N ARG A 87 -27.41 4.10 4.47
CA ARG A 87 -27.64 5.51 4.71
C ARG A 87 -26.35 6.23 5.13
N ILE A 88 -25.57 5.60 6.01
CA ILE A 88 -24.26 6.15 6.43
C ILE A 88 -23.32 6.29 5.24
N ASN A 89 -23.22 5.25 4.40
CA ASN A 89 -22.38 5.28 3.22
C ASN A 89 -22.79 6.40 2.25
N ALA A 90 -24.09 6.57 2.00
CA ALA A 90 -24.59 7.64 1.16
C ALA A 90 -24.27 9.05 1.72
N ILE A 91 -24.37 9.24 3.03
CA ILE A 91 -24.00 10.49 3.72
C ILE A 91 -22.49 10.74 3.57
N LEU A 92 -21.65 9.74 3.81
CA LEU A 92 -20.19 9.85 3.69
C LEU A 92 -19.78 10.19 2.25
N GLN A 93 -20.38 9.54 1.25
CA GLN A 93 -20.12 9.83 -0.16
C GLN A 93 -20.49 11.27 -0.54
N ARG A 94 -21.61 11.82 -0.06
CA ARG A 94 -21.99 13.22 -0.28
C ARG A 94 -21.00 14.21 0.33
N LEU A 95 -20.38 13.84 1.43
CA LEU A 95 -19.33 14.63 2.09
C LEU A 95 -17.94 14.47 1.45
N GLY A 96 -17.83 13.68 0.36
CA GLY A 96 -16.55 13.37 -0.29
C GLY A 96 -15.62 12.54 0.61
N LEU A 97 -16.19 11.81 1.55
CA LEU A 97 -15.45 10.91 2.44
C LEU A 97 -15.42 9.49 1.84
N PRO A 98 -14.32 8.75 2.03
CA PRO A 98 -14.26 7.38 1.55
C PRO A 98 -15.38 6.55 2.18
N ASP A 99 -16.00 5.71 1.36
CA ASP A 99 -16.98 4.70 1.74
C ASP A 99 -16.29 3.55 2.49
N ASP A 100 -15.40 3.90 3.41
CA ASP A 100 -14.64 2.92 4.16
C ASP A 100 -15.56 2.26 5.18
N ARG A 101 -15.79 1.00 4.93
CA ARG A 101 -16.60 0.04 5.70
C ARG A 101 -16.17 -0.07 7.18
N TYR A 102 -15.27 0.79 7.64
CA TYR A 102 -14.56 0.75 8.91
C TYR A 102 -14.64 2.01 9.78
N PHE A 103 -15.51 2.96 9.48
CA PHE A 103 -15.91 3.92 10.51
C PHE A 103 -16.92 3.26 11.49
N ALA A 104 -16.59 2.05 11.95
CA ALA A 104 -17.08 1.60 13.23
C ALA A 104 -16.43 2.50 14.28
N LEU A 105 -17.22 2.94 15.26
CA LEU A 105 -16.85 3.72 16.42
C LEU A 105 -15.40 3.43 16.87
N LEU A 106 -14.43 4.20 16.37
CA LEU A 106 -13.07 4.11 16.84
C LEU A 106 -13.00 4.87 18.17
N SER A 107 -12.54 4.21 19.19
CA SER A 107 -12.18 4.86 20.44
C SER A 107 -11.01 5.82 20.22
N LYS A 108 -10.81 6.78 21.12
CA LYS A 108 -9.63 7.66 21.09
C LYS A 108 -8.34 6.85 20.96
N HIS A 109 -8.24 5.77 21.71
CA HIS A 109 -7.12 4.85 21.73
C HIS A 109 -6.88 4.18 20.34
N GLU A 110 -7.92 3.69 19.68
CA GLU A 110 -7.82 3.10 18.35
C GLU A 110 -7.41 4.12 17.29
N LEU A 111 -7.90 5.38 17.40
CA LEU A 111 -7.47 6.47 16.51
C LEU A 111 -5.99 6.81 16.69
N GLU A 112 -5.50 6.84 17.93
CA GLU A 112 -4.10 7.10 18.25
C GLU A 112 -3.20 5.97 17.71
N MET A 113 -3.59 4.71 17.91
CA MET A 113 -2.89 3.55 17.35
C MET A 113 -2.85 3.58 15.83
N GLU A 114 -3.95 3.93 15.17
CA GLU A 114 -4.02 4.03 13.71
C GLU A 114 -3.17 5.19 13.17
N ALA A 115 -3.12 6.32 13.88
CA ALA A 115 -2.24 7.43 13.55
C ALA A 115 -0.75 7.01 13.61
N LEU A 116 -0.34 6.33 14.69
CA LEU A 116 1.02 5.80 14.81
C LEU A 116 1.35 4.78 13.72
N ARG A 117 0.44 3.88 13.38
CA ARG A 117 0.64 2.93 12.28
C ARG A 117 0.90 3.64 10.94
N LYS A 118 0.13 4.69 10.64
CA LYS A 118 0.33 5.51 9.43
C LYS A 118 1.67 6.24 9.44
N GLU A 119 2.08 6.79 10.58
CA GLU A 119 3.39 7.44 10.74
C GLU A 119 4.54 6.45 10.56
N ILE A 120 4.45 5.24 11.14
CA ILE A 120 5.45 4.17 10.97
C ILE A 120 5.59 3.78 9.49
N VAL A 121 4.47 3.59 8.78
CA VAL A 121 4.49 3.30 7.34
C VAL A 121 5.11 4.46 6.56
N ALA A 122 4.78 5.71 6.90
CA ALA A 122 5.37 6.88 6.28
C ALA A 122 6.89 6.97 6.52
N CYS A 123 7.37 6.65 7.73
CA CYS A 123 8.80 6.60 8.05
C CYS A 123 9.53 5.54 7.21
N ASN A 124 8.93 4.37 7.00
CA ASN A 124 9.51 3.35 6.13
C ASN A 124 9.62 3.83 4.66
N VAL A 125 8.56 4.44 4.12
CA VAL A 125 8.54 4.95 2.74
C VAL A 125 9.54 6.12 2.54
N THR A 126 9.68 6.98 3.55
CA THR A 126 10.58 8.16 3.51
C THR A 126 11.96 7.89 4.09
N GLN A 127 12.27 6.63 4.42
CA GLN A 127 13.57 6.16 4.96
C GLN A 127 14.01 6.86 6.26
N ARG A 128 13.05 7.33 7.08
CA ARG A 128 13.31 7.94 8.39
C ARG A 128 13.38 6.84 9.46
N VAL A 129 14.47 6.08 9.46
CA VAL A 129 14.61 4.83 10.22
C VAL A 129 14.47 5.05 11.72
N GLU A 130 15.26 5.95 12.32
CA GLU A 130 15.25 6.19 13.78
C GLU A 130 13.90 6.71 14.29
N GLU A 131 13.29 7.65 13.56
CA GLU A 131 11.93 8.13 13.87
C GLU A 131 10.92 6.98 13.82
N GLY A 132 11.02 6.12 12.80
CA GLY A 132 10.17 4.95 12.68
C GLY A 132 10.27 3.98 13.86
N PHE A 133 11.50 3.72 14.35
CA PHE A 133 11.70 2.91 15.57
C PHE A 133 11.12 3.56 16.81
N GLN A 134 11.26 4.88 16.98
CA GLN A 134 10.62 5.62 18.07
C GLN A 134 9.08 5.49 18.02
N LYS A 135 8.48 5.61 16.82
CA LYS A 135 7.03 5.44 16.65
C LYS A 135 6.56 4.01 16.92
N ILE A 136 7.37 3.00 16.58
CA ILE A 136 7.08 1.61 16.96
C ILE A 136 7.08 1.45 18.48
N ALA A 137 8.06 2.01 19.19
CA ALA A 137 8.11 1.96 20.65
C ALA A 137 6.87 2.63 21.27
N GLN A 138 6.46 3.80 20.77
CA GLN A 138 5.22 4.47 21.20
C GLN A 138 3.97 3.59 20.96
N LEU A 139 3.88 2.93 19.79
CA LEU A 139 2.77 2.01 19.50
C LEU A 139 2.73 0.82 20.47
N GLU A 140 3.89 0.25 20.79
CA GLU A 140 4.00 -0.87 21.74
C GLU A 140 3.65 -0.47 23.17
N GLU A 141 3.98 0.76 23.58
CA GLU A 141 3.66 1.30 24.90
C GLU A 141 2.14 1.47 25.10
N ILE A 142 1.45 1.98 24.09
CA ILE A 142 -0.02 2.21 24.19
C ILE A 142 -0.83 0.95 23.85
N ALA A 143 -0.28 -0.03 23.14
CA ALA A 143 -1.00 -1.22 22.74
C ALA A 143 -1.37 -2.09 23.95
N ASN A 144 -2.59 -2.63 23.96
CA ASN A 144 -2.97 -3.59 24.98
C ASN A 144 -2.06 -4.82 24.99
N PRO A 145 -1.67 -5.36 26.15
CA PRO A 145 -0.76 -6.52 26.24
C PRO A 145 -1.25 -7.75 25.46
N GLY A 146 -2.54 -7.90 25.26
CA GLY A 146 -3.16 -8.98 24.47
C GLY A 146 -3.35 -8.68 22.98
N ASP A 147 -3.01 -7.48 22.50
CA ASP A 147 -3.21 -7.11 21.10
C ASP A 147 -2.12 -7.74 20.21
N MET A 148 -2.37 -8.98 19.76
CA MET A 148 -1.46 -9.70 18.86
C MET A 148 -1.37 -9.06 17.49
N ILE A 149 -2.38 -8.31 17.04
CA ILE A 149 -2.37 -7.60 15.77
C ILE A 149 -1.40 -6.42 15.82
N ALA A 150 -1.42 -5.64 16.91
CA ALA A 150 -0.47 -4.55 17.11
C ALA A 150 0.97 -5.06 17.23
N LYS A 151 1.20 -6.11 18.01
CA LYS A 151 2.53 -6.75 18.16
C LYS A 151 3.08 -7.29 16.84
N ARG A 152 2.24 -7.97 16.07
CA ARG A 152 2.57 -8.47 14.73
C ARG A 152 2.96 -7.32 13.80
N PHE A 153 2.20 -6.23 13.78
CA PHE A 153 2.50 -5.04 13.00
C PHE A 153 3.83 -4.41 13.40
N ALA A 154 4.09 -4.27 14.71
CA ALA A 154 5.34 -3.72 15.24
C ALA A 154 6.55 -4.54 14.79
N LEU A 155 6.51 -5.89 14.94
CA LEU A 155 7.60 -6.76 14.52
C LEU A 155 7.87 -6.68 13.02
N ARG A 156 6.82 -6.72 12.18
CA ARG A 156 6.99 -6.56 10.73
C ARG A 156 7.62 -5.21 10.41
N SER A 157 7.15 -4.14 11.04
CA SER A 157 7.66 -2.78 10.82
C SER A 157 9.13 -2.63 11.23
N ARG A 158 9.56 -3.28 12.33
CA ARG A 158 10.97 -3.35 12.74
C ARG A 158 11.83 -3.97 11.65
N VAL A 159 11.38 -5.08 11.05
CA VAL A 159 12.11 -5.73 9.96
C VAL A 159 12.21 -4.83 8.73
N LEU A 160 11.11 -4.17 8.34
CA LEU A 160 11.10 -3.31 7.17
C LEU A 160 12.02 -2.09 7.33
N LEU A 161 11.98 -1.43 8.49
CA LEU A 161 12.85 -0.30 8.80
C LEU A 161 14.32 -0.74 8.98
N GLY A 162 14.54 -1.82 9.71
CA GLY A 162 15.90 -2.34 9.96
C GLY A 162 16.59 -2.90 8.72
N ARG A 163 15.84 -3.21 7.66
CA ARG A 163 16.40 -3.56 6.35
C ARG A 163 17.04 -2.35 5.68
N LEU A 164 16.52 -1.14 5.89
CA LEU A 164 17.04 0.08 5.27
C LEU A 164 18.43 0.46 5.79
N ASP A 165 18.73 0.16 7.05
CA ASP A 165 20.03 0.45 7.69
C ASP A 165 20.84 -0.82 8.03
N GLN A 166 20.42 -1.98 7.50
CA GLN A 166 21.07 -3.27 7.70
C GLN A 166 21.19 -3.69 9.18
N ARG A 167 20.26 -3.26 10.03
CA ARG A 167 20.23 -3.50 11.48
C ARG A 167 20.06 -4.97 11.84
N TYR A 168 19.43 -5.75 10.97
CA TYR A 168 19.18 -7.19 11.15
C TYR A 168 19.78 -7.98 9.99
N THR A 169 20.45 -9.07 10.31
CA THR A 169 20.85 -10.07 9.33
C THR A 169 19.62 -10.69 8.67
N PRO A 170 19.73 -11.26 7.44
CA PRO A 170 18.60 -11.95 6.81
C PRO A 170 17.98 -13.05 7.67
N GLN A 171 18.80 -13.77 8.45
CA GLN A 171 18.29 -14.82 9.36
C GLN A 171 17.47 -14.21 10.51
N GLU A 172 17.94 -13.14 11.15
CA GLU A 172 17.18 -12.43 12.18
C GLU A 172 15.86 -11.85 11.63
N GLN A 173 15.86 -11.36 10.39
CA GLN A 173 14.63 -10.93 9.71
C GLN A 173 13.63 -12.07 9.56
N ILE A 174 14.09 -13.27 9.14
CA ILE A 174 13.25 -14.46 9.04
C ILE A 174 12.66 -14.81 10.40
N ASP A 175 13.47 -14.84 11.44
CA ASP A 175 13.05 -15.23 12.80
C ASP A 175 11.99 -14.24 13.34
N LEU A 176 12.19 -12.95 13.19
CA LEU A 176 11.23 -11.90 13.59
C LEU A 176 9.92 -11.98 12.79
N LEU A 177 9.99 -12.24 11.49
CA LEU A 177 8.79 -12.38 10.65
C LEU A 177 8.04 -13.70 10.96
N MET A 178 8.75 -14.77 11.23
CA MET A 178 8.15 -16.05 11.69
C MET A 178 7.49 -15.88 13.05
N GLN A 179 8.09 -15.13 13.96
CA GLN A 179 7.45 -14.76 15.22
C GLN A 179 6.19 -13.91 14.97
N ALA A 180 6.27 -12.91 14.10
CA ALA A 180 5.14 -12.04 13.77
C ALA A 180 3.94 -12.82 13.22
N ILE A 181 4.13 -13.71 12.25
CA ILE A 181 3.01 -14.46 11.65
C ILE A 181 2.40 -15.44 12.64
N ARG A 182 3.21 -16.08 13.49
CA ARG A 182 2.72 -17.04 14.48
C ARG A 182 1.91 -16.40 15.62
N MET A 183 1.97 -15.08 15.79
CA MET A 183 1.09 -14.39 16.74
C MET A 183 -0.39 -14.50 16.38
N THR A 184 -0.70 -14.54 15.08
CA THR A 184 -2.08 -14.61 14.59
C THR A 184 -2.40 -15.89 13.84
N VAL A 185 -1.38 -16.63 13.39
CA VAL A 185 -1.48 -17.97 12.79
C VAL A 185 -0.54 -18.92 13.54
N PRO A 186 -0.89 -19.37 14.77
CA PRO A 186 0.06 -20.06 15.67
C PRO A 186 0.68 -21.34 15.10
N ARG A 187 -0.03 -22.04 14.21
CA ARG A 187 0.44 -23.29 13.57
C ARG A 187 1.11 -23.07 12.21
N PHE A 188 1.42 -21.83 11.85
CA PHE A 188 2.03 -21.50 10.57
C PHE A 188 3.35 -22.25 10.33
N THR A 189 3.47 -22.86 9.16
CA THR A 189 4.69 -23.49 8.64
C THR A 189 4.86 -23.13 7.17
N LEU A 190 6.12 -23.04 6.72
CA LEU A 190 6.43 -22.65 5.33
C LEU A 190 6.13 -23.77 4.32
N ASP A 191 6.09 -25.03 4.78
CA ASP A 191 5.84 -26.18 3.90
C ASP A 191 4.36 -26.36 3.53
N LYS A 192 3.46 -25.62 4.18
CA LYS A 192 2.01 -25.76 4.05
C LYS A 192 1.30 -24.40 4.07
N ILE A 193 1.84 -23.41 3.33
CA ILE A 193 1.27 -22.05 3.30
C ILE A 193 -0.21 -22.10 2.89
N GLU A 194 -0.58 -22.91 1.91
CA GLU A 194 -1.96 -23.01 1.42
C GLU A 194 -2.97 -23.62 2.42
N SER A 195 -2.50 -24.18 3.54
CA SER A 195 -3.35 -24.86 4.51
C SER A 195 -3.97 -23.96 5.59
N PHE A 196 -3.67 -22.65 5.57
CA PHE A 196 -4.13 -21.70 6.59
C PHE A 196 -4.95 -20.58 5.94
N LEU A 197 -5.65 -19.83 6.79
CA LEU A 197 -6.36 -18.61 6.37
C LEU A 197 -5.55 -17.39 6.77
N TYR A 198 -5.43 -16.43 5.86
CA TYR A 198 -4.63 -15.21 6.07
C TYR A 198 -5.44 -13.94 5.81
N SER A 199 -5.19 -12.94 6.63
CA SER A 199 -5.48 -11.54 6.29
C SER A 199 -4.45 -11.00 5.30
N VAL A 200 -4.75 -9.86 4.69
CA VAL A 200 -3.83 -9.18 3.76
C VAL A 200 -2.47 -8.85 4.41
N GLU A 201 -2.48 -8.50 5.69
CA GLU A 201 -1.23 -8.20 6.42
C GLU A 201 -0.37 -9.45 6.65
N GLU A 202 -0.96 -10.61 6.85
CA GLU A 202 -0.26 -11.89 6.95
C GLU A 202 0.34 -12.32 5.61
N ILE A 203 -0.38 -12.09 4.51
CA ILE A 203 0.14 -12.28 3.15
C ILE A 203 1.39 -11.43 2.91
N LYS A 204 1.37 -10.15 3.33
CA LYS A 204 2.54 -9.27 3.25
C LYS A 204 3.71 -9.78 4.11
N ILE A 205 3.45 -10.36 5.29
CA ILE A 205 4.50 -10.97 6.13
C ILE A 205 5.12 -12.16 5.42
N ILE A 206 4.32 -13.07 4.86
CA ILE A 206 4.80 -14.24 4.11
C ILE A 206 5.66 -13.80 2.91
N SER A 207 5.21 -12.77 2.18
CA SER A 207 6.02 -12.18 1.10
C SER A 207 7.35 -11.61 1.61
N ASN A 208 7.37 -10.95 2.78
CA ASN A 208 8.61 -10.45 3.38
C ASN A 208 9.52 -11.59 3.85
N ILE A 209 8.98 -12.72 4.32
CA ILE A 209 9.76 -13.94 4.64
C ILE A 209 10.45 -14.45 3.37
N GLY A 210 9.74 -14.54 2.25
CA GLY A 210 10.31 -14.93 0.96
C GLY A 210 11.48 -14.04 0.54
N ILE A 211 11.35 -12.70 0.68
CA ILE A 211 12.44 -11.76 0.41
C ILE A 211 13.64 -12.06 1.33
N SER A 212 13.42 -12.24 2.63
CA SER A 212 14.50 -12.49 3.58
C SER A 212 15.23 -13.82 3.32
N TYR A 213 14.52 -14.85 2.85
CA TYR A 213 15.16 -16.10 2.38
C TYR A 213 16.03 -15.86 1.13
N SER A 214 15.55 -15.06 0.19
CA SER A 214 16.33 -14.70 -0.99
C SER A 214 17.58 -13.88 -0.62
N ASP A 215 17.42 -12.88 0.27
CA ASP A 215 18.53 -12.07 0.76
C ASP A 215 19.56 -12.90 1.56
N ASN A 216 19.13 -14.06 2.11
CA ASN A 216 19.98 -15.06 2.75
C ASN A 216 20.59 -16.10 1.78
N GLY A 217 20.48 -15.88 0.47
CA GLY A 217 20.99 -16.78 -0.58
C GLY A 217 20.18 -18.07 -0.77
N GLN A 218 19.04 -18.24 -0.12
CA GLN A 218 18.17 -19.42 -0.21
C GLN A 218 17.07 -19.21 -1.25
N ASN A 219 17.47 -18.94 -2.51
CA ASN A 219 16.56 -18.52 -3.58
C ASN A 219 15.53 -19.61 -3.93
N GLU A 220 15.89 -20.88 -3.97
CA GLU A 220 14.93 -21.97 -4.25
C GLU A 220 13.83 -22.06 -3.18
N LYS A 221 14.20 -21.88 -1.91
CA LYS A 221 13.22 -21.84 -0.82
C LYS A 221 12.32 -20.62 -0.90
N ALA A 222 12.89 -19.47 -1.28
CA ALA A 222 12.11 -18.26 -1.55
C ALA A 222 11.13 -18.47 -2.73
N ALA A 223 11.56 -19.14 -3.79
CA ALA A 223 10.71 -19.47 -4.93
C ALA A 223 9.54 -20.37 -4.54
N ASP A 224 9.77 -21.39 -3.73
CA ASP A 224 8.71 -22.27 -3.19
C ASP A 224 7.70 -21.48 -2.34
N ILE A 225 8.17 -20.58 -1.47
CA ILE A 225 7.30 -19.71 -0.67
C ILE A 225 6.40 -18.87 -1.57
N TYR A 226 6.96 -18.24 -2.62
CA TYR A 226 6.17 -17.41 -3.53
C TYR A 226 5.22 -18.21 -4.40
N ASP A 227 5.59 -19.43 -4.81
CA ASP A 227 4.73 -20.32 -5.58
C ASP A 227 3.50 -20.72 -4.77
N GLN A 228 3.67 -21.19 -3.53
CA GLN A 228 2.57 -21.50 -2.62
C GLN A 228 1.72 -20.26 -2.31
N LEU A 229 2.35 -19.10 -2.06
CA LEU A 229 1.65 -17.85 -1.77
C LEU A 229 0.81 -17.37 -2.96
N LEU A 230 1.33 -17.50 -4.18
CA LEU A 230 0.60 -17.12 -5.40
C LEU A 230 -0.61 -18.02 -5.62
N ARG A 231 -0.47 -19.36 -5.46
CA ARG A 231 -1.59 -20.31 -5.55
C ARG A 231 -2.67 -19.98 -4.51
N TYR A 232 -2.26 -19.72 -3.26
CA TYR A 232 -3.18 -19.31 -2.20
C TYR A 232 -3.98 -18.06 -2.57
N VAL A 233 -3.30 -17.02 -3.03
CA VAL A 233 -3.92 -15.75 -3.40
C VAL A 233 -4.88 -15.89 -4.59
N GLN A 234 -4.50 -16.66 -5.60
CA GLN A 234 -5.34 -16.94 -6.76
C GLN A 234 -6.61 -17.72 -6.40
N THR A 235 -6.55 -18.56 -5.37
CA THR A 235 -7.69 -19.38 -4.94
C THR A 235 -8.63 -18.65 -3.99
N HIS A 236 -8.10 -17.83 -3.05
CA HIS A 236 -8.88 -17.31 -1.94
C HIS A 236 -9.27 -15.83 -2.05
N PHE A 237 -8.56 -15.03 -2.89
CA PHE A 237 -8.66 -13.57 -2.81
C PHE A 237 -8.68 -12.85 -4.16
N GLN A 238 -9.32 -13.39 -5.16
CA GLN A 238 -9.23 -12.90 -6.55
C GLN A 238 -9.48 -11.40 -6.74
N GLU A 239 -10.40 -10.77 -5.99
CA GLU A 239 -10.72 -9.35 -6.15
C GLU A 239 -10.05 -8.44 -5.10
N THR A 240 -10.07 -8.83 -3.84
CA THR A 240 -9.62 -7.98 -2.72
C THR A 240 -8.11 -7.75 -2.73
N ILE A 241 -7.32 -8.77 -3.01
CA ILE A 241 -5.84 -8.68 -3.02
C ILE A 241 -5.34 -7.89 -4.24
N THR A 242 -6.04 -8.00 -5.34
CA THR A 242 -5.73 -7.23 -6.55
C THR A 242 -5.94 -5.74 -6.31
N SER A 243 -7.09 -5.38 -5.70
CA SER A 243 -7.41 -3.97 -5.40
C SER A 243 -6.47 -3.33 -4.37
N LEU A 244 -5.90 -4.14 -3.46
CA LEU A 244 -4.95 -3.67 -2.44
C LEU A 244 -3.48 -3.65 -2.88
N GLY A 245 -3.19 -3.96 -4.15
CA GLY A 245 -1.85 -3.94 -4.71
C GLY A 245 -0.92 -5.07 -4.22
N CYS A 246 -1.46 -6.08 -3.52
CA CYS A 246 -0.64 -7.20 -3.02
C CYS A 246 -0.23 -8.16 -4.12
N LEU A 247 -1.09 -8.43 -5.09
CA LEU A 247 -0.79 -9.34 -6.19
C LEU A 247 0.36 -8.85 -7.08
N PRO A 248 0.41 -7.57 -7.52
CA PRO A 248 1.58 -7.06 -8.24
C PRO A 248 2.89 -7.20 -7.46
N LEU A 249 2.85 -6.93 -6.15
CA LEU A 249 4.01 -7.06 -5.28
C LEU A 249 4.50 -8.52 -5.18
N ILE A 250 3.58 -9.48 -5.03
CA ILE A 250 3.90 -10.92 -4.99
C ILE A 250 4.51 -11.35 -6.33
N LEU A 251 3.88 -10.99 -7.44
CA LEU A 251 4.35 -11.36 -8.78
C LEU A 251 5.73 -10.78 -9.10
N PHE A 252 5.97 -9.51 -8.75
CA PHE A 252 7.27 -8.87 -8.89
C PHE A 252 8.35 -9.58 -8.05
N ASN A 253 8.10 -9.81 -6.77
CA ASN A 253 9.06 -10.47 -5.89
C ASN A 253 9.34 -11.91 -6.33
N TYR A 254 8.31 -12.63 -6.78
CA TYR A 254 8.46 -13.98 -7.31
C TYR A 254 9.31 -13.99 -8.59
N ALA A 255 9.03 -13.08 -9.52
CA ALA A 255 9.80 -12.93 -10.74
C ALA A 255 11.29 -12.67 -10.44
N ARG A 256 11.58 -11.76 -9.49
CA ARG A 256 12.94 -11.48 -9.03
C ARG A 256 13.63 -12.71 -8.45
N VAL A 257 12.94 -13.50 -7.65
CA VAL A 257 13.51 -14.72 -7.06
C VAL A 257 13.77 -15.78 -8.13
N LEU A 258 12.86 -15.94 -9.11
CA LEU A 258 13.06 -16.85 -10.24
C LEU A 258 14.25 -16.44 -11.11
N ASP A 259 14.44 -15.14 -11.33
CA ASP A 259 15.62 -14.61 -12.01
C ASP A 259 16.91 -14.99 -11.26
N LEU A 260 16.96 -14.80 -9.95
CA LEU A 260 18.08 -15.20 -9.08
C LEU A 260 18.33 -16.72 -9.06
N CYS A 261 17.32 -17.55 -9.36
CA CYS A 261 17.45 -19.01 -9.57
C CYS A 261 17.90 -19.38 -10.99
N GLY A 262 18.08 -18.41 -11.91
CA GLY A 262 18.34 -18.68 -13.31
C GLY A 262 17.14 -19.18 -14.11
N ARG A 263 15.93 -19.14 -13.53
CA ARG A 263 14.67 -19.57 -14.14
C ARG A 263 14.04 -18.42 -14.94
N TYR A 264 14.80 -17.86 -15.90
CA TYR A 264 14.50 -16.60 -16.58
C TYR A 264 13.16 -16.62 -17.34
N ALA A 265 12.81 -17.74 -17.99
CA ALA A 265 11.56 -17.84 -18.73
C ALA A 265 10.34 -17.73 -17.81
N GLU A 266 10.38 -18.37 -16.64
CA GLU A 266 9.34 -18.30 -15.63
C GLU A 266 9.33 -16.91 -14.96
N GLY A 267 10.50 -16.35 -14.66
CA GLY A 267 10.64 -15.00 -14.12
C GLY A 267 10.00 -13.95 -15.04
N ALA A 268 10.33 -13.99 -16.35
CA ALA A 268 9.73 -13.10 -17.35
C ALA A 268 8.20 -13.25 -17.41
N GLN A 269 7.69 -14.48 -17.32
CA GLN A 269 6.24 -14.73 -17.33
C GLN A 269 5.57 -14.11 -16.10
N ARG A 270 6.11 -14.29 -14.88
CA ARG A 270 5.56 -13.69 -13.66
C ARG A 270 5.67 -12.16 -13.65
N ALA A 271 6.76 -11.61 -14.16
CA ALA A 271 6.93 -10.17 -14.32
C ALA A 271 5.88 -9.57 -15.27
N LYS A 272 5.64 -10.24 -16.41
CA LYS A 272 4.60 -9.87 -17.38
C LYS A 272 3.20 -9.91 -16.75
N GLU A 273 2.86 -10.97 -16.02
CA GLU A 273 1.58 -11.06 -15.29
C GLU A 273 1.44 -9.89 -14.29
N GLY A 274 2.51 -9.58 -13.54
CA GLY A 274 2.54 -8.45 -12.62
C GLY A 274 2.30 -7.12 -13.33
N ARG A 275 2.92 -6.91 -14.48
CA ARG A 275 2.73 -5.72 -15.34
C ARG A 275 1.28 -5.61 -15.82
N GLU A 276 0.69 -6.70 -16.30
CA GLU A 276 -0.72 -6.73 -16.76
C GLU A 276 -1.69 -6.41 -15.63
N VAL A 277 -1.46 -6.95 -14.43
CA VAL A 277 -2.24 -6.64 -13.22
C VAL A 277 -2.08 -5.17 -12.83
N CYS A 278 -0.86 -4.62 -12.87
CA CYS A 278 -0.62 -3.20 -12.60
C CYS A 278 -1.41 -2.29 -13.54
N ILE A 279 -1.43 -2.58 -14.82
CA ILE A 279 -2.16 -1.80 -15.84
C ILE A 279 -3.67 -1.94 -15.63
N LYS A 280 -4.16 -3.16 -15.45
CA LYS A 280 -5.59 -3.45 -15.31
C LYS A 280 -6.22 -2.76 -14.10
N TYR A 281 -5.49 -2.66 -12.99
CA TYR A 281 -6.01 -2.14 -11.70
C TYR A 281 -5.41 -0.80 -11.27
N GLY A 282 -4.58 -0.17 -12.11
CA GLY A 282 -4.04 1.17 -11.85
C GLY A 282 -2.92 1.20 -10.79
N HIS A 283 -2.21 0.10 -10.57
CA HIS A 283 -1.09 0.02 -9.60
C HIS A 283 0.24 0.48 -10.21
N TYR A 284 0.26 1.67 -10.80
CA TYR A 284 1.40 2.19 -11.57
C TYR A 284 2.69 2.33 -10.75
N GLN A 285 2.63 2.38 -9.41
CA GLN A 285 3.82 2.41 -8.55
C GLN A 285 4.67 1.12 -8.61
N PHE A 286 4.08 -0.02 -8.97
CA PHE A 286 4.80 -1.30 -9.12
C PHE A 286 5.19 -1.61 -10.56
N LEU A 287 4.60 -0.91 -11.52
CA LEU A 287 4.78 -1.17 -12.95
C LEU A 287 6.24 -1.06 -13.42
N PRO A 288 7.04 -0.02 -13.01
CA PRO A 288 8.44 0.06 -13.40
C PRO A 288 9.26 -1.15 -12.94
N ASN A 289 8.99 -1.64 -11.74
CA ASN A 289 9.70 -2.78 -11.17
C ASN A 289 9.39 -4.08 -11.94
N CYS A 290 8.14 -4.29 -12.35
CA CYS A 290 7.76 -5.43 -13.19
C CYS A 290 8.42 -5.35 -14.59
N LEU A 291 8.47 -4.15 -15.18
CA LEU A 291 9.15 -3.94 -16.47
C LEU A 291 10.66 -4.20 -16.38
N ALA A 292 11.31 -3.74 -15.32
CA ALA A 292 12.75 -3.91 -15.13
C ALA A 292 13.13 -5.39 -14.98
N ILE A 293 12.43 -6.16 -14.14
CA ILE A 293 12.73 -7.58 -13.97
C ILE A 293 12.35 -8.41 -15.21
N GLU A 294 11.27 -8.03 -15.95
CA GLU A 294 10.98 -8.63 -17.25
C GLU A 294 12.13 -8.37 -18.24
N ALA A 295 12.69 -7.14 -18.25
CA ALA A 295 13.82 -6.76 -19.09
C ALA A 295 15.09 -7.57 -18.77
N GLU A 296 15.42 -7.71 -17.49
CA GLU A 296 16.55 -8.50 -17.02
C GLU A 296 16.43 -9.96 -17.43
N CYS A 297 15.29 -10.60 -17.19
CA CYS A 297 15.03 -11.96 -17.64
C CYS A 297 15.13 -12.11 -19.16
N GLN A 298 14.61 -11.14 -19.95
CA GLN A 298 14.72 -11.15 -21.42
C GLN A 298 16.18 -11.06 -21.87
N TYR A 299 16.99 -10.25 -21.20
CA TYR A 299 18.43 -10.16 -21.47
C TYR A 299 19.11 -11.52 -21.31
N PHE A 300 18.92 -12.21 -20.18
CA PHE A 300 19.53 -13.51 -19.93
C PHE A 300 19.01 -14.64 -20.85
N MET A 301 17.83 -14.45 -21.45
CA MET A 301 17.31 -15.34 -22.51
C MET A 301 17.85 -15.00 -23.89
N GLY A 302 18.73 -13.98 -24.04
CA GLY A 302 19.30 -13.54 -25.33
C GLY A 302 18.39 -12.62 -26.15
N ASN A 303 17.24 -12.20 -25.62
CA ASN A 303 16.27 -11.32 -26.29
C ASN A 303 16.61 -9.84 -26.05
N HIS A 304 17.79 -9.40 -26.51
CA HIS A 304 18.37 -8.09 -26.18
C HIS A 304 17.52 -6.91 -26.68
N GLU A 305 16.89 -6.99 -27.82
CA GLU A 305 16.05 -5.94 -28.38
C GLU A 305 14.82 -5.71 -27.46
N LYS A 306 14.15 -6.80 -27.06
CA LYS A 306 13.01 -6.73 -26.15
C LYS A 306 13.42 -6.24 -24.76
N SER A 307 14.57 -6.67 -24.28
CA SER A 307 15.14 -6.18 -23.01
C SER A 307 15.36 -4.67 -23.05
N ALA A 308 15.96 -4.15 -24.12
CA ALA A 308 16.19 -2.72 -24.32
C ALA A 308 14.87 -1.93 -24.34
N GLU A 309 13.88 -2.42 -25.07
CA GLU A 309 12.54 -1.79 -25.11
C GLU A 309 11.92 -1.68 -23.70
N LEU A 310 11.94 -2.76 -22.94
CA LEU A 310 11.38 -2.81 -21.58
C LEU A 310 12.11 -1.88 -20.61
N TYR A 311 13.47 -1.79 -20.69
CA TYR A 311 14.22 -0.83 -19.90
C TYR A 311 13.89 0.62 -20.26
N HIS A 312 13.69 0.95 -21.54
CA HIS A 312 13.23 2.28 -21.94
C HIS A 312 11.85 2.60 -21.37
N GLN A 313 10.90 1.67 -21.48
CA GLN A 313 9.56 1.84 -20.90
C GLN A 313 9.62 2.08 -19.37
N ALA A 314 10.41 1.25 -18.66
CA ALA A 314 10.59 1.38 -17.21
C ALA A 314 11.21 2.73 -16.83
N TYR A 315 12.25 3.17 -17.57
CA TYR A 315 12.93 4.45 -17.35
C TYR A 315 11.96 5.65 -17.48
N TYR A 316 11.25 5.74 -18.61
CA TYR A 316 10.33 6.86 -18.83
C TYR A 316 9.15 6.84 -17.85
N LEU A 317 8.68 5.67 -17.49
CA LEU A 317 7.63 5.55 -16.49
C LEU A 317 8.10 6.03 -15.11
N CYS A 318 9.32 5.68 -14.68
CA CYS A 318 9.92 6.23 -13.46
C CYS A 318 10.01 7.75 -13.47
N LYS A 319 10.37 8.37 -14.61
CA LYS A 319 10.38 9.83 -14.77
C LYS A 319 8.99 10.42 -14.59
N VAL A 320 7.96 9.83 -15.23
CA VAL A 320 6.58 10.31 -15.18
C VAL A 320 6.00 10.24 -13.77
N ILE A 321 6.25 9.15 -13.04
CA ILE A 321 5.71 8.98 -11.68
C ILE A 321 6.61 9.57 -10.58
N GLY A 322 7.79 10.10 -10.91
CA GLY A 322 8.74 10.68 -9.94
C GLY A 322 9.43 9.64 -9.05
N TYR A 323 9.59 8.39 -9.53
CA TYR A 323 10.22 7.30 -8.77
C TYR A 323 11.75 7.31 -8.93
N GLN A 324 12.41 8.20 -8.18
CA GLN A 324 13.85 8.46 -8.31
C GLN A 324 14.73 7.23 -8.03
N VAL A 325 14.42 6.45 -6.98
CA VAL A 325 15.20 5.25 -6.63
C VAL A 325 15.14 4.22 -7.77
N GLY A 326 13.95 3.96 -8.30
CA GLY A 326 13.78 3.05 -9.46
C GLY A 326 14.53 3.55 -10.71
N LEU A 327 14.51 4.87 -10.94
CA LEU A 327 15.22 5.49 -12.05
C LEU A 327 16.71 5.17 -12.03
N GLU A 328 17.37 5.32 -10.87
CA GLU A 328 18.80 5.07 -10.73
C GLU A 328 19.16 3.58 -10.86
N ILE A 329 18.29 2.69 -10.35
CA ILE A 329 18.46 1.24 -10.54
C ILE A 329 18.38 0.89 -12.01
N ILE A 330 17.34 1.34 -12.72
CA ILE A 330 17.13 1.05 -14.15
C ILE A 330 18.27 1.58 -15.00
N LYS A 331 18.77 2.80 -14.74
CA LYS A 331 19.93 3.34 -15.45
C LYS A 331 21.16 2.44 -15.29
N LYS A 332 21.43 1.99 -14.07
CA LYS A 332 22.56 1.12 -13.76
C LYS A 332 22.45 -0.22 -14.47
N GLU A 333 21.30 -0.86 -14.40
CA GLU A 333 21.05 -2.17 -15.02
C GLU A 333 21.14 -2.11 -16.54
N ALA A 334 20.42 -1.18 -17.18
CA ALA A 334 20.44 -1.01 -18.63
C ALA A 334 21.84 -0.68 -19.18
N LYS A 335 22.65 0.09 -18.41
CA LYS A 335 24.05 0.34 -18.75
C LYS A 335 24.90 -0.93 -18.63
N ASN A 336 24.73 -1.68 -17.55
CA ASN A 336 25.53 -2.87 -17.28
C ASN A 336 25.24 -4.01 -18.28
N TYR A 337 23.98 -4.23 -18.61
CA TYR A 337 23.57 -5.34 -19.47
C TYR A 337 23.64 -4.99 -20.96
N LEU A 338 23.17 -3.82 -21.34
CA LEU A 338 22.95 -3.47 -22.75
C LEU A 338 23.80 -2.28 -23.22
N ASN A 339 24.64 -1.71 -22.33
CA ASN A 339 25.41 -0.48 -22.58
C ASN A 339 24.51 0.72 -22.99
N ILE A 340 23.27 0.75 -22.51
CA ILE A 340 22.33 1.86 -22.78
C ILE A 340 22.62 2.99 -21.81
N ALA A 341 22.86 4.20 -22.35
CA ALA A 341 22.93 5.43 -21.60
C ALA A 341 21.64 6.23 -21.84
N PHE A 342 20.88 6.50 -20.76
CA PHE A 342 19.73 7.39 -20.87
C PHE A 342 20.19 8.84 -20.73
N GLU A 343 19.96 9.62 -21.77
CA GLU A 343 20.20 11.07 -21.74
C GLU A 343 19.13 11.78 -20.92
N TYR A 344 19.50 12.91 -20.31
CA TYR A 344 18.66 13.75 -19.45
C TYR A 344 17.47 14.39 -20.18
#